data_7f6c81c663da49b454c289258694b73f
#
_entry.id   7f6c81c663da49b454c289258694b73f
#
_cell.length_a   1.000
_cell.length_b   1.000
_cell.length_c   1.000
_cell.angle_alpha   90.00
_cell.angle_beta   90.00
_cell.angle_gamma   90.00
#
_symmetry.space_group_name_H-M   'P 1'
#
loop_
_entity.id
_entity.type
_entity.pdbx_description
1 polymer ?
#
loop_
_entity_poly.entity_id
_entity_poly.type
_entity_poly.pdbx_seq_one_letter_code
_entity_poly.pdbx_strand_id
1 'polypeptide(L)'
;MLKTAFENLRSRSPLIHNITNYVTVNDCANMVLACGASPIMADDAAEVEEITAICGGLNINIGTLNSRTVTSMLLAGKKANQLGHPVVLDPVGAGASHLRTDTAFRLLREVQFTVIRGNISEIKTLASGAGTTKGVDADVADKVTEENLDNAVAFAKAFAARTGAVVAITGAIDIVADGERAFCIRNGHPMMSAVTGTGCQLSALTAAFCAANPDKPLEAAAAAVCAMGLAGEIAHARLTPLDGNATYRNYIIDAIYNMTPEQLEKGANYEVR
;
A
#
# COMPACT_ATOMS: atom_id res chain seq x y z
N MET A 1 -2.25 -10.86 -16.46
CA MET A 1 -1.35 -9.87 -15.84
C MET A 1 -1.32 -10.04 -14.31
N LEU A 2 -2.43 -9.91 -13.61
CA LEU A 2 -2.53 -10.06 -12.14
C LEU A 2 -2.15 -11.49 -11.71
N LYS A 3 -2.58 -12.49 -12.46
CA LYS A 3 -2.18 -13.90 -12.29
C LYS A 3 -0.65 -14.05 -12.21
N THR A 4 0.06 -13.54 -13.23
CA THR A 4 1.53 -13.63 -13.27
C THR A 4 2.20 -12.90 -12.11
N ALA A 5 1.67 -11.72 -11.71
CA ALA A 5 2.22 -11.00 -10.57
C ALA A 5 2.10 -11.81 -9.26
N PHE A 6 1.00 -12.54 -9.08
CA PHE A 6 0.79 -13.39 -7.92
C PHE A 6 1.60 -14.70 -7.98
N GLU A 7 1.72 -15.31 -9.17
CA GLU A 7 2.61 -16.45 -9.38
C GLU A 7 4.07 -16.13 -9.03
N ASN A 8 4.56 -14.95 -9.49
CA ASN A 8 5.89 -14.47 -9.14
C ASN A 8 6.06 -14.28 -7.63
N LEU A 9 5.05 -13.71 -6.95
CA LEU A 9 5.09 -13.54 -5.50
C LEU A 9 5.24 -14.89 -4.78
N ARG A 10 4.40 -15.86 -5.12
CA ARG A 10 4.43 -17.20 -4.52
C ARG A 10 5.73 -17.95 -4.80
N SER A 11 6.27 -17.82 -6.00
CA SER A 11 7.49 -18.53 -6.42
C SER A 11 8.76 -17.91 -5.86
N ARG A 12 8.83 -16.58 -5.74
CA ARG A 12 10.02 -15.86 -5.25
C ARG A 12 10.08 -15.76 -3.73
N SER A 13 8.93 -15.82 -3.06
CA SER A 13 8.80 -15.71 -1.58
C SER A 13 9.70 -14.64 -0.97
N PRO A 14 9.59 -13.35 -1.38
CA PRO A 14 10.53 -12.32 -1.00
C PRO A 14 10.50 -12.05 0.50
N LEU A 15 11.67 -11.69 1.06
CA LEU A 15 11.78 -11.19 2.43
C LEU A 15 11.45 -9.70 2.45
N ILE A 16 10.52 -9.26 3.30
CA ILE A 16 10.01 -7.88 3.36
C ILE A 16 10.33 -7.26 4.71
N HIS A 17 11.10 -6.19 4.67
CA HIS A 17 11.34 -5.36 5.85
C HIS A 17 10.13 -4.44 6.08
N ASN A 18 9.59 -4.45 7.31
CA ASN A 18 8.46 -3.61 7.69
C ASN A 18 8.82 -2.72 8.87
N ILE A 19 8.86 -1.41 8.65
CA ILE A 19 8.81 -0.40 9.71
C ILE A 19 7.38 0.12 9.72
N THR A 20 6.53 -0.50 10.55
CA THR A 20 5.08 -0.25 10.56
C THR A 20 4.61 0.20 11.94
N ASN A 21 3.33 0.49 12.06
CA ASN A 21 2.73 0.95 13.31
C ASN A 21 2.41 -0.24 14.24
N TYR A 22 2.53 -0.01 15.57
CA TYR A 22 2.31 -1.05 16.57
C TYR A 22 0.85 -1.49 16.73
N VAL A 23 -0.11 -0.74 16.16
CA VAL A 23 -1.54 -1.12 16.19
C VAL A 23 -1.78 -2.34 15.30
N THR A 24 -1.06 -2.43 14.18
CA THR A 24 -1.30 -3.43 13.12
C THR A 24 -0.09 -4.30 12.80
N VAL A 25 0.99 -4.21 13.58
CA VAL A 25 2.27 -4.89 13.31
C VAL A 25 2.08 -6.40 13.11
N ASN A 26 1.31 -7.05 13.97
CA ASN A 26 1.06 -8.50 13.88
C ASN A 26 0.24 -8.86 12.63
N ASP A 27 -0.78 -8.07 12.31
CA ASP A 27 -1.63 -8.29 11.13
C ASP A 27 -0.83 -8.10 9.83
N CYS A 28 0.05 -7.10 9.77
CA CYS A 28 0.96 -6.90 8.62
C CYS A 28 1.89 -8.10 8.44
N ALA A 29 2.46 -8.62 9.52
CA ALA A 29 3.31 -9.81 9.45
C ALA A 29 2.53 -11.03 8.95
N ASN A 30 1.34 -11.29 9.48
CA ASN A 30 0.48 -12.39 9.04
C ASN A 30 0.01 -12.21 7.58
N MET A 31 -0.27 -10.99 7.13
CA MET A 31 -0.63 -10.72 5.74
C MET A 31 0.52 -11.04 4.78
N VAL A 32 1.76 -10.68 5.14
CA VAL A 32 2.95 -11.00 4.34
C VAL A 32 3.18 -12.52 4.29
N LEU A 33 3.01 -13.23 5.41
CA LEU A 33 3.07 -14.71 5.44
C LEU A 33 1.96 -15.33 4.59
N ALA A 34 0.73 -14.82 4.71
CA ALA A 34 -0.42 -15.34 3.97
C ALA A 34 -0.24 -15.23 2.45
N CYS A 35 0.38 -14.17 1.96
CA CYS A 35 0.63 -14.02 0.52
C CYS A 35 1.80 -14.87 0.02
N GLY A 36 2.55 -15.55 0.89
CA GLY A 36 3.69 -16.42 0.56
C GLY A 36 5.05 -15.73 0.58
N ALA A 37 5.13 -14.54 1.15
CA ALA A 37 6.38 -13.82 1.43
C ALA A 37 6.80 -14.01 2.89
N SER A 38 7.94 -13.44 3.30
CA SER A 38 8.46 -13.54 4.67
C SER A 38 8.66 -12.15 5.25
N PRO A 39 8.07 -11.82 6.44
CA PRO A 39 8.23 -10.51 7.06
C PRO A 39 9.41 -10.45 8.02
N ILE A 40 10.10 -9.30 8.08
CA ILE A 40 10.93 -8.89 9.20
C ILE A 40 10.39 -7.56 9.74
N MET A 41 10.13 -7.53 11.05
CA MET A 41 9.63 -6.36 11.78
C MET A 41 10.78 -5.78 12.59
N ALA A 42 11.55 -4.84 12.02
CA ALA A 42 12.70 -4.21 12.65
C ALA A 42 12.60 -2.69 12.56
N ASP A 43 12.76 -1.98 13.67
CA ASP A 43 12.62 -0.52 13.72
C ASP A 43 13.71 0.19 14.54
N ASP A 44 14.76 -0.53 14.96
CA ASP A 44 15.88 0.08 15.64
C ASP A 44 16.93 0.59 14.65
N ALA A 45 17.39 1.84 14.85
CA ALA A 45 18.37 2.47 13.99
C ALA A 45 19.71 1.72 13.93
N ALA A 46 20.02 0.89 14.93
CA ALA A 46 21.26 0.13 14.96
C ALA A 46 21.27 -1.08 14.00
N GLU A 47 20.09 -1.56 13.56
CA GLU A 47 19.99 -2.76 12.71
C GLU A 47 19.29 -2.53 11.36
N VAL A 48 18.48 -1.46 11.21
CA VAL A 48 17.59 -1.32 10.05
C VAL A 48 18.32 -1.34 8.70
N GLU A 49 19.54 -0.88 8.61
CA GLU A 49 20.32 -0.91 7.35
C GLU A 49 20.77 -2.34 7.01
N GLU A 50 21.18 -3.13 8.00
CA GLU A 50 21.55 -4.54 7.83
C GLU A 50 20.32 -5.38 7.44
N ILE A 51 19.20 -5.17 8.13
CA ILE A 51 17.92 -5.85 7.82
C ILE A 51 17.42 -5.46 6.42
N THR A 52 17.45 -4.17 6.06
CA THR A 52 17.08 -3.73 4.71
C THR A 52 17.95 -4.40 3.65
N ALA A 53 19.25 -4.60 3.94
CA ALA A 53 20.18 -5.17 2.97
C ALA A 53 19.90 -6.65 2.64
N ILE A 54 19.36 -7.42 3.57
CA ILE A 54 18.99 -8.84 3.34
C ILE A 54 17.56 -9.01 2.82
N CYS A 55 16.74 -7.97 2.86
CA CYS A 55 15.35 -7.99 2.38
C CYS A 55 15.28 -7.62 0.90
N GLY A 56 14.20 -8.04 0.22
CA GLY A 56 13.92 -7.71 -1.18
C GLY A 56 13.00 -6.51 -1.36
N GLY A 57 12.45 -5.95 -0.28
CA GLY A 57 11.55 -4.79 -0.30
C GLY A 57 11.35 -4.20 1.09
N LEU A 58 10.90 -2.94 1.14
CA LEU A 58 10.68 -2.18 2.36
C LEU A 58 9.29 -1.55 2.39
N ASN A 59 8.58 -1.72 3.49
CA ASN A 59 7.32 -1.04 3.81
C ASN A 59 7.55 -0.04 4.95
N ILE A 60 7.24 1.23 4.72
CA ILE A 60 7.30 2.33 5.71
C ILE A 60 5.89 2.84 5.98
N ASN A 61 5.42 2.72 7.22
CA ASN A 61 4.10 3.17 7.66
C ASN A 61 4.24 4.10 8.87
N ILE A 62 3.70 5.31 8.75
CA ILE A 62 3.85 6.37 9.76
C ILE A 62 2.70 6.44 10.78
N GLY A 63 1.94 5.38 10.97
CA GLY A 63 0.72 5.36 11.80
C GLY A 63 0.94 5.61 13.29
N THR A 64 2.11 5.27 13.84
CA THR A 64 2.45 5.48 15.26
C THR A 64 3.89 5.95 15.38
N LEU A 65 4.14 7.19 14.93
CA LEU A 65 5.49 7.77 14.91
C LEU A 65 6.03 8.08 16.30
N ASN A 66 7.33 7.91 16.42
CA ASN A 66 8.16 8.51 17.46
C ASN A 66 9.52 8.92 16.86
N SER A 67 10.31 9.73 17.57
CA SER A 67 11.57 10.28 17.05
C SER A 67 12.57 9.20 16.61
N ARG A 68 12.60 8.07 17.29
CA ARG A 68 13.46 6.93 16.98
C ARG A 68 13.05 6.28 15.66
N THR A 69 11.78 5.94 15.48
CA THR A 69 11.30 5.28 14.26
C THR A 69 11.43 6.17 13.03
N VAL A 70 11.30 7.49 13.15
CA VAL A 70 11.54 8.44 12.04
C VAL A 70 12.97 8.33 11.53
N THR A 71 13.96 8.25 12.43
CA THR A 71 15.37 8.07 12.06
C THR A 71 15.55 6.73 11.32
N SER A 72 14.99 5.65 11.86
CA SER A 72 15.08 4.31 11.29
C SER A 72 14.46 4.24 9.89
N MET A 73 13.29 4.87 9.67
CA MET A 73 12.63 4.96 8.37
C MET A 73 13.50 5.62 7.31
N LEU A 74 14.21 6.71 7.68
CA LEU A 74 15.11 7.41 6.76
C LEU A 74 16.34 6.58 6.42
N LEU A 75 16.97 5.93 7.42
CA LEU A 75 18.13 5.07 7.21
C LEU A 75 17.77 3.88 6.32
N ALA A 76 16.70 3.16 6.67
CA ALA A 76 16.22 2.01 5.89
C ALA A 76 15.82 2.41 4.47
N GLY A 77 15.09 3.53 4.30
CA GLY A 77 14.66 4.02 3.00
C GLY A 77 15.83 4.37 2.08
N LYS A 78 16.83 5.08 2.60
CA LYS A 78 18.06 5.40 1.85
C LYS A 78 18.84 4.13 1.49
N LYS A 79 18.94 3.20 2.43
CA LYS A 79 19.60 1.91 2.19
C LYS A 79 18.89 1.10 1.11
N ALA A 80 17.57 1.02 1.15
CA ALA A 80 16.77 0.38 0.11
C ALA A 80 17.00 1.00 -1.27
N ASN A 81 17.02 2.34 -1.35
CA ASN A 81 17.30 3.06 -2.60
C ASN A 81 18.71 2.76 -3.14
N GLN A 82 19.73 2.69 -2.29
CA GLN A 82 21.10 2.32 -2.69
C GLN A 82 21.18 0.92 -3.30
N LEU A 83 20.30 0.02 -2.84
CA LEU A 83 20.25 -1.38 -3.28
C LEU A 83 19.28 -1.61 -4.45
N GLY A 84 18.50 -0.59 -4.85
CA GLY A 84 17.46 -0.71 -5.87
C GLY A 84 16.24 -1.52 -5.41
N HIS A 85 16.04 -1.64 -4.09
CA HIS A 85 14.89 -2.36 -3.54
C HIS A 85 13.63 -1.48 -3.60
N PRO A 86 12.45 -2.04 -3.93
CA PRO A 86 11.20 -1.30 -3.88
C PRO A 86 10.86 -0.86 -2.47
N VAL A 87 10.36 0.38 -2.37
CA VAL A 87 9.94 1.00 -1.10
C VAL A 87 8.50 1.46 -1.22
N VAL A 88 7.66 1.05 -0.27
CA VAL A 88 6.26 1.49 -0.16
C VAL A 88 6.13 2.47 1.00
N LEU A 89 5.46 3.60 0.77
CA LEU A 89 5.06 4.57 1.80
C LEU A 89 3.57 4.46 2.09
N ASP A 90 3.24 4.30 3.35
CA ASP A 90 1.88 4.44 3.89
C ASP A 90 1.84 5.65 4.83
N PRO A 91 1.40 6.83 4.35
CA PRO A 91 1.44 8.09 5.09
C PRO A 91 0.24 8.24 6.04
N VAL A 92 -0.05 7.21 6.83
CA VAL A 92 -1.21 7.15 7.73
C VAL A 92 -1.35 8.42 8.56
N GLY A 93 -2.45 9.12 8.35
CA GLY A 93 -2.80 10.34 9.10
C GLY A 93 -1.96 11.55 8.73
N ALA A 94 -1.32 11.59 7.57
CA ALA A 94 -0.77 12.83 7.02
C ALA A 94 -1.90 13.88 6.91
N GLY A 95 -1.64 15.08 7.40
CA GLY A 95 -2.67 16.14 7.56
C GLY A 95 -3.30 16.17 8.96
N ALA A 96 -3.27 15.11 9.75
CA ALA A 96 -3.88 15.08 11.08
C ALA A 96 -2.99 15.68 12.18
N SER A 97 -1.67 15.73 12.00
CA SER A 97 -0.74 16.37 12.92
C SER A 97 0.52 16.85 12.21
N HIS A 98 1.17 17.86 12.78
CA HIS A 98 2.45 18.36 12.26
C HIS A 98 3.50 17.27 12.18
N LEU A 99 3.67 16.45 13.23
CA LEU A 99 4.66 15.38 13.24
C LEU A 99 4.50 14.42 12.06
N ARG A 100 3.27 13.99 11.76
CA ARG A 100 2.98 13.06 10.66
C ARG A 100 3.21 13.72 9.30
N THR A 101 2.71 14.92 9.14
CA THR A 101 2.81 15.69 7.90
C THR A 101 4.27 16.02 7.57
N ASP A 102 5.01 16.55 8.53
CA ASP A 102 6.42 16.93 8.36
C ASP A 102 7.30 15.69 8.10
N THR A 103 7.01 14.58 8.80
CA THR A 103 7.71 13.31 8.56
C THR A 103 7.43 12.77 7.16
N ALA A 104 6.17 12.79 6.72
CA ALA A 104 5.81 12.35 5.38
C ALA A 104 6.51 13.18 4.30
N PHE A 105 6.53 14.52 4.45
CA PHE A 105 7.27 15.39 3.54
C PHE A 105 8.77 15.17 3.58
N ARG A 106 9.34 14.92 4.76
CA ARG A 106 10.77 14.61 4.89
C ARG A 106 11.11 13.30 4.19
N LEU A 107 10.30 12.27 4.39
CA LEU A 107 10.47 10.99 3.71
C LEU A 107 10.40 11.15 2.19
N LEU A 108 9.43 11.89 1.65
CA LEU A 108 9.32 12.16 0.21
C LEU A 108 10.51 12.92 -0.37
N ARG A 109 11.17 13.76 0.41
CA ARG A 109 12.38 14.50 -0.04
C ARG A 109 13.63 13.65 -0.01
N GLU A 110 13.74 12.71 0.94
CA GLU A 110 14.98 12.01 1.22
C GLU A 110 15.01 10.56 0.74
N VAL A 111 13.85 9.98 0.42
CA VAL A 111 13.69 8.59 -0.03
C VAL A 111 12.88 8.56 -1.33
N GLN A 112 13.34 7.76 -2.29
CA GLN A 112 12.58 7.46 -3.50
C GLN A 112 11.64 6.28 -3.24
N PHE A 113 10.35 6.50 -3.42
CA PHE A 113 9.33 5.49 -3.24
C PHE A 113 8.94 4.85 -4.56
N THR A 114 8.76 3.53 -4.55
CA THR A 114 8.18 2.78 -5.67
C THR A 114 6.68 2.94 -5.69
N VAL A 115 6.04 2.90 -4.51
CA VAL A 115 4.60 3.09 -4.35
C VAL A 115 4.32 4.03 -3.16
N ILE A 116 3.41 4.97 -3.34
CA ILE A 116 2.82 5.78 -2.26
C ILE A 116 1.35 5.38 -2.17
N ARG A 117 0.94 4.77 -1.05
CA ARG A 117 -0.41 4.28 -0.84
C ARG A 117 -1.08 5.02 0.32
N GLY A 118 -2.25 5.58 0.10
CA GLY A 118 -3.02 6.27 1.14
C GLY A 118 -4.48 6.44 0.74
N ASN A 119 -5.31 6.98 1.64
CA ASN A 119 -6.62 7.48 1.25
C ASN A 119 -6.50 8.82 0.51
N ILE A 120 -7.59 9.28 -0.11
CA ILE A 120 -7.57 10.51 -0.92
C ILE A 120 -7.10 11.73 -0.11
N SER A 121 -7.45 11.85 1.17
CA SER A 121 -7.07 12.97 2.03
C SER A 121 -5.56 12.97 2.33
N GLU A 122 -4.99 11.80 2.63
CA GLU A 122 -3.55 11.62 2.85
C GLU A 122 -2.75 11.97 1.59
N ILE A 123 -3.19 11.48 0.43
CA ILE A 123 -2.51 11.76 -0.85
C ILE A 123 -2.62 13.24 -1.24
N LYS A 124 -3.78 13.89 -1.03
CA LYS A 124 -3.94 15.35 -1.22
C LYS A 124 -2.97 16.13 -0.33
N THR A 125 -2.84 15.75 0.94
CA THR A 125 -1.89 16.38 1.87
C THR A 125 -0.47 16.29 1.34
N LEU A 126 -0.04 15.12 0.89
CA LEU A 126 1.29 14.94 0.29
C LEU A 126 1.46 15.74 -1.00
N ALA A 127 0.43 15.81 -1.81
CA ALA A 127 0.45 16.56 -3.06
C ALA A 127 0.60 18.07 -2.83
N SER A 128 0.00 18.63 -1.79
CA SER A 128 0.08 20.06 -1.45
C SER A 128 1.47 20.50 -0.98
N GLY A 129 2.22 19.62 -0.32
CA GLY A 129 3.56 19.92 0.21
C GLY A 129 4.71 19.72 -0.77
N ALA A 130 4.46 19.13 -1.93
CA ALA A 130 5.51 18.82 -2.92
C ALA A 130 5.85 19.98 -3.88
N GLY A 131 5.55 21.23 -3.52
CA GLY A 131 5.89 22.47 -4.28
C GLY A 131 4.89 22.82 -5.39
N THR A 132 4.67 24.13 -5.57
CA THR A 132 3.75 24.79 -6.54
C THR A 132 2.49 24.01 -6.92
N THR A 133 1.41 24.30 -6.21
CA THR A 133 0.04 23.77 -6.39
C THR A 133 -0.64 24.17 -7.71
N LYS A 134 0.03 24.92 -8.60
CA LYS A 134 -0.55 25.32 -9.87
C LYS A 134 -0.77 24.09 -10.77
N GLY A 135 -2.01 23.61 -10.79
CA GLY A 135 -2.49 22.52 -11.66
C GLY A 135 -2.90 21.23 -10.94
N VAL A 136 -2.71 21.13 -9.61
CA VAL A 136 -3.14 19.99 -8.79
C VAL A 136 -4.31 20.34 -7.87
N ASP A 137 -4.73 21.60 -7.83
CA ASP A 137 -5.95 22.07 -7.15
C ASP A 137 -7.21 21.67 -7.94
N ALA A 138 -7.26 20.40 -8.38
CA ALA A 138 -8.54 19.86 -8.77
C ALA A 138 -9.40 19.73 -7.51
N ASP A 139 -10.66 20.16 -7.60
CA ASP A 139 -11.73 19.93 -6.63
C ASP A 139 -12.03 18.43 -6.52
N VAL A 140 -11.01 17.65 -6.13
CA VAL A 140 -11.18 16.21 -5.88
C VAL A 140 -11.92 16.12 -4.56
N ALA A 141 -13.16 15.66 -4.58
CA ALA A 141 -13.95 15.42 -3.40
C ALA A 141 -13.20 14.49 -2.41
N ASP A 142 -13.59 14.50 -1.14
CA ASP A 142 -12.98 13.67 -0.10
C ASP A 142 -13.26 12.17 -0.25
N LYS A 143 -14.02 11.78 -1.29
CA LYS A 143 -14.27 10.39 -1.68
C LYS A 143 -14.21 10.25 -3.20
N VAL A 144 -13.60 9.18 -3.67
CA VAL A 144 -13.65 8.79 -5.08
C VAL A 144 -14.99 8.11 -5.35
N THR A 145 -15.73 8.63 -6.32
CA THR A 145 -17.03 8.12 -6.78
C THR A 145 -17.01 8.01 -8.31
N GLU A 146 -18.00 7.36 -8.91
CA GLU A 146 -18.10 7.30 -10.38
C GLU A 146 -18.22 8.68 -11.02
N GLU A 147 -18.86 9.64 -10.33
CA GLU A 147 -19.09 11.00 -10.84
C GLU A 147 -17.80 11.83 -10.92
N ASN A 148 -16.83 11.59 -10.02
CA ASN A 148 -15.57 12.33 -9.96
C ASN A 148 -14.35 11.50 -10.37
N LEU A 149 -14.55 10.30 -10.87
CA LEU A 149 -13.47 9.33 -11.14
C LEU A 149 -12.42 9.87 -12.12
N ASP A 150 -12.83 10.56 -13.18
CA ASP A 150 -11.89 11.13 -14.16
C ASP A 150 -10.96 12.18 -13.52
N ASN A 151 -11.51 13.03 -12.65
CA ASN A 151 -10.72 14.04 -11.93
C ASN A 151 -9.76 13.37 -10.94
N ALA A 152 -10.22 12.33 -10.23
CA ALA A 152 -9.39 11.59 -9.29
C ALA A 152 -8.26 10.83 -10.00
N VAL A 153 -8.52 10.25 -11.16
CA VAL A 153 -7.51 9.62 -12.02
C VAL A 153 -6.49 10.64 -12.51
N ALA A 154 -6.94 11.79 -13.02
CA ALA A 154 -6.04 12.86 -13.47
C ALA A 154 -5.14 13.35 -12.32
N PHE A 155 -5.70 13.52 -11.12
CA PHE A 155 -4.95 13.87 -9.92
C PHE A 155 -3.91 12.82 -9.55
N ALA A 156 -4.29 11.52 -9.53
CA ALA A 156 -3.38 10.43 -9.20
C ALA A 156 -2.21 10.35 -10.20
N LYS A 157 -2.48 10.43 -11.51
CA LYS A 157 -1.46 10.46 -12.56
C LYS A 157 -0.52 11.66 -12.43
N ALA A 158 -1.06 12.85 -12.18
CA ALA A 158 -0.24 14.06 -11.99
C ALA A 158 0.68 13.96 -10.78
N PHE A 159 0.19 13.38 -9.66
CA PHE A 159 1.01 13.17 -8.48
C PHE A 159 2.05 12.08 -8.71
N ALA A 160 1.70 10.98 -9.39
CA ALA A 160 2.64 9.93 -9.78
C ALA A 160 3.76 10.47 -10.69
N ALA A 161 3.42 11.23 -11.73
CA ALA A 161 4.40 11.85 -12.63
C ALA A 161 5.38 12.78 -11.88
N ARG A 162 4.90 13.49 -10.87
CA ARG A 162 5.71 14.42 -10.07
C ARG A 162 6.66 13.70 -9.10
N THR A 163 6.23 12.59 -8.52
CA THR A 163 7.02 11.83 -7.53
C THR A 163 7.87 10.74 -8.15
N GLY A 164 7.55 10.31 -9.37
CA GLY A 164 8.15 9.15 -10.00
C GLY A 164 7.67 7.82 -9.40
N ALA A 165 6.72 7.85 -8.46
CA ALA A 165 6.18 6.69 -7.79
C ALA A 165 4.81 6.29 -8.37
N VAL A 166 4.46 5.03 -8.27
CA VAL A 166 3.07 4.59 -8.41
C VAL A 166 2.26 5.13 -7.24
N VAL A 167 1.10 5.71 -7.50
CA VAL A 167 0.20 6.25 -6.48
C VAL A 167 -1.02 5.34 -6.36
N ALA A 168 -1.25 4.81 -5.17
CA ALA A 168 -2.40 3.98 -4.85
C ALA A 168 -3.34 4.72 -3.88
N ILE A 169 -4.44 5.27 -4.40
CA ILE A 169 -5.50 5.93 -3.62
C ILE A 169 -6.55 4.88 -3.29
N THR A 170 -6.80 4.64 -2.00
CA THR A 170 -7.79 3.65 -1.57
C THR A 170 -9.05 4.30 -1.02
N GLY A 171 -10.21 3.71 -1.37
CA GLY A 171 -11.53 4.21 -1.00
C GLY A 171 -12.66 3.28 -1.42
N ALA A 172 -13.79 3.83 -1.85
CA ALA A 172 -14.89 3.03 -2.41
C ALA A 172 -14.56 2.53 -3.83
N ILE A 173 -13.81 3.32 -4.59
CA ILE A 173 -13.13 2.95 -5.83
C ILE A 173 -11.65 3.23 -5.58
N ASP A 174 -10.83 2.21 -5.74
CA ASP A 174 -9.38 2.37 -5.60
C ASP A 174 -8.77 2.78 -6.94
N ILE A 175 -7.78 3.68 -6.90
CA ILE A 175 -7.03 4.12 -8.07
C ILE A 175 -5.56 3.77 -7.87
N VAL A 176 -4.98 3.01 -8.79
CA VAL A 176 -3.54 2.74 -8.82
C VAL A 176 -2.99 3.28 -10.11
N ALA A 177 -2.16 4.33 -10.04
CA ALA A 177 -1.72 5.07 -11.22
C ALA A 177 -0.20 5.31 -11.24
N ASP A 178 0.38 5.24 -12.44
CA ASP A 178 1.65 5.91 -12.79
C ASP A 178 1.34 7.24 -13.51
N GLY A 179 2.34 7.85 -14.14
CA GLY A 179 2.14 9.10 -14.88
C GLY A 179 1.31 8.97 -16.16
N GLU A 180 1.08 7.75 -16.66
CA GLU A 180 0.45 7.49 -17.96
C GLU A 180 -0.85 6.69 -17.85
N ARG A 181 -0.89 5.68 -16.99
CA ARG A 181 -1.99 4.72 -16.86
C ARG A 181 -2.55 4.69 -15.45
N ALA A 182 -3.81 4.33 -15.32
CA ALA A 182 -4.45 4.11 -14.03
C ALA A 182 -5.35 2.87 -14.07
N PHE A 183 -5.28 2.07 -13.03
CA PHE A 183 -6.24 1.03 -12.73
C PHE A 183 -7.29 1.59 -11.78
N CYS A 184 -8.56 1.54 -12.16
CA CYS A 184 -9.70 1.89 -11.31
C CYS A 184 -10.34 0.58 -10.85
N ILE A 185 -10.19 0.26 -9.56
CA ILE A 185 -10.51 -1.05 -8.99
C ILE A 185 -11.74 -0.94 -8.09
N ARG A 186 -12.70 -1.85 -8.26
CA ARG A 186 -13.98 -1.86 -7.52
C ARG A 186 -14.14 -3.09 -6.62
N ASN A 187 -13.06 -3.85 -6.42
CA ASN A 187 -13.06 -4.92 -5.43
C ASN A 187 -13.08 -4.35 -4.02
N GLY A 188 -13.73 -5.05 -3.12
CA GLY A 188 -13.80 -4.73 -1.70
C GLY A 188 -15.21 -4.79 -1.14
N HIS A 189 -15.31 -4.68 0.17
CA HIS A 189 -16.58 -4.68 0.87
C HIS A 189 -16.61 -3.58 1.94
N PRO A 190 -17.71 -2.84 2.13
CA PRO A 190 -17.81 -1.75 3.11
C PRO A 190 -17.42 -2.16 4.53
N MET A 191 -17.64 -3.42 4.92
CA MET A 191 -17.28 -3.94 6.24
C MET A 191 -15.76 -3.91 6.49
N MET A 192 -14.92 -3.82 5.46
CA MET A 192 -13.47 -3.66 5.64
C MET A 192 -13.13 -2.42 6.45
N SER A 193 -13.95 -1.38 6.41
CA SER A 193 -13.78 -0.15 7.21
C SER A 193 -13.99 -0.36 8.72
N ALA A 194 -14.65 -1.46 9.13
CA ALA A 194 -14.83 -1.83 10.53
C ALA A 194 -13.64 -2.62 11.10
N VAL A 195 -12.65 -2.96 10.29
CA VAL A 195 -11.42 -3.64 10.69
C VAL A 195 -10.28 -2.64 10.68
N THR A 196 -9.64 -2.41 11.83
CA THR A 196 -8.47 -1.53 11.88
C THR A 196 -7.31 -2.16 11.11
N GLY A 197 -6.60 -1.37 10.31
CA GLY A 197 -5.36 -1.76 9.69
C GLY A 197 -5.46 -2.53 8.38
N THR A 198 -6.63 -2.68 7.77
CA THR A 198 -6.75 -3.26 6.41
C THR A 198 -5.87 -2.52 5.40
N GLY A 199 -5.79 -1.18 5.53
CA GLY A 199 -4.88 -0.36 4.74
C GLY A 199 -3.41 -0.67 5.01
N CYS A 200 -3.01 -0.78 6.28
CA CYS A 200 -1.63 -1.09 6.66
C CYS A 200 -1.20 -2.50 6.17
N GLN A 201 -2.12 -3.46 6.24
CA GLN A 201 -1.93 -4.80 5.67
C GLN A 201 -1.75 -4.74 4.14
N LEU A 202 -2.56 -3.92 3.45
CA LEU A 202 -2.42 -3.69 2.01
C LEU A 202 -1.05 -3.09 1.66
N SER A 203 -0.53 -2.14 2.45
CA SER A 203 0.79 -1.56 2.20
C SER A 203 1.91 -2.60 2.31
N ALA A 204 1.85 -3.48 3.32
CA ALA A 204 2.78 -4.59 3.48
C ALA A 204 2.66 -5.61 2.32
N LEU A 205 1.43 -5.94 1.92
CA LEU A 205 1.12 -6.79 0.77
C LEU A 205 1.67 -6.18 -0.53
N THR A 206 1.49 -4.86 -0.74
CA THR A 206 2.00 -4.14 -1.90
C THR A 206 3.53 -4.22 -1.97
N ALA A 207 4.24 -4.08 -0.84
CA ALA A 207 5.68 -4.23 -0.80
C ALA A 207 6.12 -5.63 -1.24
N ALA A 208 5.40 -6.68 -0.83
CA ALA A 208 5.66 -8.06 -1.24
C ALA A 208 5.44 -8.26 -2.75
N PHE A 209 4.34 -7.74 -3.30
CA PHE A 209 4.08 -7.80 -4.75
C PHE A 209 5.15 -7.05 -5.55
N CYS A 210 5.55 -5.85 -5.13
CA CYS A 210 6.58 -5.06 -5.81
C CYS A 210 7.95 -5.75 -5.75
N ALA A 211 8.33 -6.31 -4.60
CA ALA A 211 9.59 -7.06 -4.46
C ALA A 211 9.65 -8.28 -5.39
N ALA A 212 8.51 -8.93 -5.60
CA ALA A 212 8.42 -10.06 -6.53
C ALA A 212 8.29 -9.66 -8.01
N ASN A 213 7.98 -8.39 -8.31
CA ASN A 213 7.75 -7.88 -9.66
C ASN A 213 8.40 -6.50 -9.87
N PRO A 214 9.74 -6.38 -9.69
CA PRO A 214 10.42 -5.07 -9.65
C PRO A 214 10.31 -4.27 -10.96
N ASP A 215 10.19 -4.96 -12.09
CA ASP A 215 10.11 -4.30 -13.42
C ASP A 215 8.70 -3.79 -13.76
N LYS A 216 7.69 -4.10 -12.94
CA LYS A 216 6.27 -3.79 -13.20
C LYS A 216 5.55 -3.29 -11.94
N PRO A 217 6.01 -2.18 -11.34
CA PRO A 217 5.47 -1.71 -10.07
C PRO A 217 3.99 -1.31 -10.13
N LEU A 218 3.52 -0.77 -11.27
CA LEU A 218 2.11 -0.41 -11.44
C LEU A 218 1.21 -1.64 -11.39
N GLU A 219 1.55 -2.68 -12.17
CA GLU A 219 0.81 -3.93 -12.21
C GLU A 219 0.89 -4.70 -10.89
N ALA A 220 2.05 -4.65 -10.21
CA ALA A 220 2.25 -5.25 -8.90
C ALA A 220 1.36 -4.59 -7.83
N ALA A 221 1.33 -3.27 -7.79
CA ALA A 221 0.47 -2.52 -6.87
C ALA A 221 -1.01 -2.75 -7.18
N ALA A 222 -1.41 -2.76 -8.45
CA ALA A 222 -2.80 -3.06 -8.83
C ALA A 222 -3.20 -4.49 -8.44
N ALA A 223 -2.30 -5.48 -8.60
CA ALA A 223 -2.55 -6.85 -8.17
C ALA A 223 -2.74 -6.95 -6.65
N ALA A 224 -1.93 -6.23 -5.86
CA ALA A 224 -2.07 -6.19 -4.41
C ALA A 224 -3.42 -5.60 -3.97
N VAL A 225 -3.85 -4.49 -4.60
CA VAL A 225 -5.14 -3.85 -4.31
C VAL A 225 -6.31 -4.77 -4.69
N CYS A 226 -6.29 -5.36 -5.90
CA CYS A 226 -7.31 -6.34 -6.30
C CYS A 226 -7.37 -7.55 -5.35
N ALA A 227 -6.20 -8.10 -4.97
CA ALA A 227 -6.12 -9.23 -4.07
C ALA A 227 -6.71 -8.92 -2.68
N MET A 228 -6.40 -7.75 -2.13
CA MET A 228 -6.93 -7.32 -0.83
C MET A 228 -8.44 -7.08 -0.88
N GLY A 229 -8.94 -6.41 -1.93
CA GLY A 229 -10.37 -6.19 -2.11
C GLY A 229 -11.14 -7.49 -2.30
N LEU A 230 -10.67 -8.38 -3.16
CA LEU A 230 -11.25 -9.70 -3.39
C LEU A 230 -11.23 -10.55 -2.12
N ALA A 231 -10.15 -10.49 -1.32
CA ALA A 231 -10.08 -11.17 -0.03
C ALA A 231 -11.15 -10.65 0.93
N GLY A 232 -11.43 -9.34 0.93
CA GLY A 232 -12.51 -8.73 1.69
C GLY A 232 -13.90 -9.27 1.28
N GLU A 233 -14.14 -9.42 -0.02
CA GLU A 233 -15.39 -9.99 -0.56
C GLU A 233 -15.56 -11.47 -0.16
N ILE A 234 -14.52 -12.27 -0.37
CA ILE A 234 -14.50 -13.71 -0.01
C ILE A 234 -14.71 -13.88 1.50
N ALA A 235 -14.01 -13.09 2.31
CA ALA A 235 -14.14 -13.13 3.76
C ALA A 235 -15.55 -12.76 4.22
N HIS A 236 -16.15 -11.71 3.63
CA HIS A 236 -17.52 -11.32 3.95
C HIS A 236 -18.55 -12.42 3.63
N ALA A 237 -18.39 -13.09 2.48
CA ALA A 237 -19.28 -14.18 2.08
C ALA A 237 -19.24 -15.41 3.02
N ARG A 238 -18.19 -15.53 3.87
CA ARG A 238 -18.05 -16.61 4.86
C ARG A 238 -18.70 -16.29 6.21
N LEU A 239 -19.04 -15.01 6.46
CA LEU A 239 -19.59 -14.60 7.76
C LEU A 239 -20.97 -15.18 8.00
N THR A 240 -21.20 -15.52 9.27
CA THR A 240 -22.51 -15.88 9.82
C THR A 240 -23.06 -14.72 10.66
N PRO A 241 -24.35 -14.70 11.03
CA PRO A 241 -24.91 -13.67 11.91
C PRO A 241 -24.25 -13.53 13.27
N LEU A 242 -23.45 -14.51 13.71
CA LEU A 242 -22.72 -14.49 14.98
C LEU A 242 -21.30 -13.95 14.85
N ASP A 243 -20.80 -13.73 13.63
CA ASP A 243 -19.44 -13.25 13.37
C ASP A 243 -19.39 -11.72 13.38
N GLY A 244 -18.31 -11.19 13.94
CA GLY A 244 -18.02 -9.76 14.00
C GLY A 244 -16.75 -9.39 13.21
N ASN A 245 -16.29 -8.17 13.45
CA ASN A 245 -15.10 -7.62 12.79
C ASN A 245 -13.81 -8.40 13.10
N ALA A 246 -13.69 -9.04 14.25
CA ALA A 246 -12.51 -9.85 14.60
C ALA A 246 -12.43 -11.11 13.73
N THR A 247 -13.54 -11.83 13.56
CA THR A 247 -13.64 -12.98 12.65
C THR A 247 -13.40 -12.54 11.22
N TYR A 248 -14.01 -11.44 10.79
CA TYR A 248 -13.84 -10.88 9.45
C TYR A 248 -12.38 -10.57 9.14
N ARG A 249 -11.64 -9.93 10.08
CA ARG A 249 -10.19 -9.69 9.95
C ARG A 249 -9.43 -10.98 9.68
N ASN A 250 -9.70 -12.03 10.46
CA ASN A 250 -9.04 -13.31 10.29
C ASN A 250 -9.38 -13.95 8.93
N TYR A 251 -10.64 -13.85 8.51
CA TYR A 251 -11.07 -14.38 7.22
C TYR A 251 -10.46 -13.65 6.02
N ILE A 252 -10.13 -12.36 6.14
CA ILE A 252 -9.38 -11.63 5.09
C ILE A 252 -7.97 -12.22 4.94
N ILE A 253 -7.26 -12.47 6.04
CA ILE A 253 -5.93 -13.08 6.04
C ILE A 253 -5.99 -14.50 5.46
N ASP A 254 -6.97 -15.30 5.90
CA ASP A 254 -7.22 -16.64 5.37
C ASP A 254 -7.52 -16.62 3.86
N ALA A 255 -8.28 -15.62 3.40
CA ALA A 255 -8.62 -15.49 1.99
C ALA A 255 -7.38 -15.21 1.13
N ILE A 256 -6.45 -14.37 1.60
CA ILE A 256 -5.15 -14.16 0.94
C ILE A 256 -4.32 -15.45 0.94
N TYR A 257 -4.29 -16.18 2.06
CA TYR A 257 -3.54 -17.44 2.16
C TYR A 257 -4.03 -18.50 1.16
N ASN A 258 -5.33 -18.63 1.02
CA ASN A 258 -5.96 -19.64 0.16
C ASN A 258 -6.15 -19.16 -1.29
N MET A 259 -5.94 -17.86 -1.59
CA MET A 259 -6.15 -17.31 -2.93
C MET A 259 -5.22 -17.95 -3.95
N THR A 260 -5.78 -18.39 -5.08
CA THR A 260 -4.98 -18.84 -6.22
C THR A 260 -4.81 -17.71 -7.24
N PRO A 261 -3.75 -17.78 -8.07
CA PRO A 261 -3.57 -16.80 -9.16
C PRO A 261 -4.77 -16.75 -10.13
N GLU A 262 -5.43 -17.88 -10.36
CA GLU A 262 -6.64 -17.97 -11.19
C GLU A 262 -7.84 -17.29 -10.54
N GLN A 263 -7.99 -17.43 -9.22
CA GLN A 263 -9.05 -16.74 -8.48
C GLN A 263 -8.86 -15.23 -8.54
N LEU A 264 -7.64 -14.74 -8.37
CA LEU A 264 -7.33 -13.31 -8.49
C LEU A 264 -7.66 -12.79 -9.89
N GLU A 265 -7.20 -13.48 -10.95
CA GLU A 265 -7.44 -13.05 -12.35
C GLU A 265 -8.93 -13.01 -12.70
N LYS A 266 -9.72 -13.96 -12.21
CA LYS A 266 -11.18 -14.03 -12.47
C LYS A 266 -12.01 -13.11 -11.58
N GLY A 267 -11.57 -12.88 -10.35
CA GLY A 267 -12.31 -12.08 -9.36
C GLY A 267 -11.95 -10.59 -9.39
N ALA A 268 -10.88 -10.21 -10.06
CA ALA A 268 -10.48 -8.82 -10.16
C ALA A 268 -11.50 -8.01 -10.99
N ASN A 269 -11.99 -6.92 -10.39
CA ASN A 269 -12.96 -6.01 -11.00
C ASN A 269 -12.31 -4.64 -11.18
N TYR A 270 -11.75 -4.39 -12.35
CA TYR A 270 -11.05 -3.15 -12.67
C TYR A 270 -11.22 -2.73 -14.13
N GLU A 271 -11.00 -1.47 -14.38
CA GLU A 271 -10.77 -0.90 -15.72
C GLU A 271 -9.45 -0.15 -15.78
N VAL A 272 -8.89 0.01 -16.96
CA VAL A 272 -7.64 0.77 -17.19
C VAL A 272 -7.98 2.05 -17.94
N ARG A 273 -7.47 3.18 -17.45
CA ARG A 273 -7.64 4.52 -18.01
C ARG A 273 -6.31 5.19 -18.33
#